data_308fe33f9705c3a05348f6f63828217d
#
_entry.id   308fe33f9705c3a05348f6f63828217d
#
_cell.length_a   1.000
_cell.length_b   1.000
_cell.length_c   1.000
_cell.angle_alpha   90.00
_cell.angle_beta   90.00
_cell.angle_gamma   90.00
#
_symmetry.space_group_name_H-M   'P 1'
#
loop_
_entity.id
_entity.type
_entity.pdbx_description
1 polymer ?
#
loop_
_entity_poly.entity_id
_entity_poly.type
_entity_poly.pdbx_seq_one_letter_code
_entity_poly.pdbx_strand_id
1 'polypeptide(L)'
;MNAQVYQRRKLGTHVPTRRSLGVTFIGLVWHNLAARKLRAALTASAVAIGVMAVVAMGTLTSSLKQSATGYLKTGNADFSLAQKHTDSLLNSLLSTDDIAKVGQQPGVAEAIGALIELGHYDSANPSVVQVGLDPDAQKSFGVILLKGRTYGATSTDEVMLGYTLAESIHKGVGDSLTMDGHKYRVTGLYRTNVAYGNSTMMFPLP
;
A
#
# COMPACT_ATOMS: atom_id res chain seq x y z
N MET A 1 39.97 73.24 76.17
CA MET A 1 38.55 72.90 75.89
C MET A 1 38.50 72.38 74.50
N ASN A 2 38.54 71.03 74.36
CA ASN A 2 38.66 70.33 73.05
C ASN A 2 37.27 69.81 72.65
N ALA A 3 36.74 70.34 71.53
CA ALA A 3 35.52 69.82 70.88
C ALA A 3 35.93 68.80 69.88
N GLN A 4 35.61 67.52 70.16
CA GLN A 4 35.76 66.41 69.24
C GLN A 4 34.58 66.41 68.26
N VAL A 5 34.86 66.58 66.98
CA VAL A 5 33.88 66.48 65.88
C VAL A 5 33.71 65.02 65.54
N TYR A 6 32.52 64.46 65.82
CA TYR A 6 32.15 63.11 65.51
C TYR A 6 31.72 63.01 64.05
N GLN A 7 32.56 62.45 63.19
CA GLN A 7 32.22 62.13 61.76
C GLN A 7 31.41 60.84 61.71
N ARG A 8 30.12 60.94 61.37
CA ARG A 8 29.28 59.82 61.05
C ARG A 8 29.65 59.26 59.70
N ARG A 9 30.30 58.07 59.68
CA ARG A 9 30.53 57.25 58.49
C ARG A 9 29.21 56.67 58.01
N LYS A 10 28.69 57.13 56.84
CA LYS A 10 27.55 56.54 56.18
C LYS A 10 28.01 55.16 55.66
N LEU A 11 27.55 54.04 56.33
CA LEU A 11 27.62 52.69 55.77
C LEU A 11 26.64 52.60 54.62
N GLY A 12 27.17 52.56 53.43
CA GLY A 12 26.43 52.24 52.22
C GLY A 12 26.06 50.74 52.31
N THR A 13 24.80 50.47 52.58
CA THR A 13 24.24 49.09 52.44
C THR A 13 24.13 48.80 50.95
N HIS A 14 25.15 48.13 50.44
CA HIS A 14 25.06 47.44 49.15
C HIS A 14 24.13 46.26 49.32
N VAL A 15 22.86 46.39 49.00
CA VAL A 15 21.94 45.29 48.86
C VAL A 15 22.28 44.60 47.51
N PRO A 16 22.79 43.37 47.53
CA PRO A 16 23.00 42.67 46.27
C PRO A 16 21.61 42.38 45.71
N THR A 17 21.28 42.98 44.59
CA THR A 17 20.13 42.62 43.75
C THR A 17 20.33 41.18 43.36
N ARG A 18 19.62 40.24 44.06
CA ARG A 18 19.43 38.87 43.57
C ARG A 18 18.75 38.98 42.22
N ARG A 19 19.54 38.83 41.17
CA ARG A 19 18.99 38.44 39.85
C ARG A 19 18.27 37.10 40.08
N SER A 20 16.95 37.14 40.17
CA SER A 20 16.13 35.95 40.06
C SER A 20 16.36 35.40 38.66
N LEU A 21 17.30 34.44 38.56
CA LEU A 21 17.35 33.56 37.41
C LEU A 21 16.01 32.84 37.41
N GLY A 22 15.08 33.33 36.58
CA GLY A 22 13.85 32.63 36.27
C GLY A 22 14.22 31.29 35.64
N VAL A 23 14.41 30.31 36.49
CA VAL A 23 14.61 28.95 36.01
C VAL A 23 13.30 28.55 35.37
N THR A 24 13.22 28.68 34.06
CA THR A 24 12.05 28.28 33.29
C THR A 24 11.80 26.82 33.59
N PHE A 25 10.55 26.44 33.90
CA PHE A 25 10.16 25.06 34.21
C PHE A 25 10.76 24.05 33.23
N ILE A 26 10.83 24.43 31.95
CA ILE A 26 11.47 23.65 30.87
C ILE A 26 12.98 23.44 31.13
N GLY A 27 13.70 24.43 31.64
CA GLY A 27 15.12 24.34 31.98
C GLY A 27 15.39 23.35 33.13
N LEU A 28 14.53 23.34 34.14
CA LEU A 28 14.59 22.35 35.24
C LEU A 28 14.34 20.93 34.75
N VAL A 29 13.37 20.74 33.85
CA VAL A 29 13.09 19.44 33.23
C VAL A 29 14.28 18.94 32.42
N TRP A 30 14.88 19.81 31.57
CA TRP A 30 16.08 19.49 30.79
C TRP A 30 17.29 19.11 31.67
N HIS A 31 17.51 19.86 32.74
CA HIS A 31 18.63 19.57 33.65
C HIS A 31 18.47 18.23 34.37
N ASN A 32 17.25 17.92 34.82
CA ASN A 32 16.94 16.63 35.45
C ASN A 32 17.05 15.45 34.48
N LEU A 33 16.59 15.62 33.22
CA LEU A 33 16.78 14.62 32.16
C LEU A 33 18.28 14.38 31.88
N ALA A 34 19.06 15.46 31.79
CA ALA A 34 20.49 15.38 31.52
C ALA A 34 21.29 14.71 32.65
N ALA A 35 20.86 14.88 33.91
CA ALA A 35 21.49 14.28 35.06
C ALA A 35 21.27 12.77 35.17
N ARG A 36 20.19 12.23 34.58
CA ARG A 36 19.84 10.79 34.61
C ARG A 36 19.61 10.23 33.22
N LYS A 37 20.54 10.49 32.32
CA LYS A 37 20.45 10.14 30.87
C LYS A 37 20.05 8.69 30.60
N LEU A 38 20.63 7.73 31.33
CA LEU A 38 20.36 6.31 31.11
C LEU A 38 18.91 5.95 31.47
N ARG A 39 18.38 6.46 32.60
CA ARG A 39 17.01 6.19 33.02
C ARG A 39 16.00 6.85 32.07
N ALA A 40 16.27 8.11 31.67
CA ALA A 40 15.42 8.82 30.73
C ALA A 40 15.41 8.13 29.35
N ALA A 41 16.56 7.65 28.88
CA ALA A 41 16.67 6.91 27.62
C ALA A 41 15.90 5.58 27.67
N LEU A 42 16.03 4.81 28.77
CA LEU A 42 15.32 3.56 28.91
C LEU A 42 13.79 3.74 28.95
N THR A 43 13.30 4.73 29.71
CA THR A 43 11.86 5.03 29.73
C THR A 43 11.34 5.52 28.38
N ALA A 44 12.07 6.41 27.72
CA ALA A 44 11.71 6.89 26.39
C ALA A 44 11.70 5.75 25.36
N SER A 45 12.69 4.85 25.41
CA SER A 45 12.76 3.69 24.52
C SER A 45 11.60 2.73 24.77
N ALA A 46 11.23 2.46 26.02
CA ALA A 46 10.11 1.59 26.35
C ALA A 46 8.78 2.16 25.80
N VAL A 47 8.55 3.47 25.98
CA VAL A 47 7.37 4.14 25.43
C VAL A 47 7.39 4.13 23.90
N ALA A 48 8.55 4.42 23.29
CA ALA A 48 8.71 4.41 21.84
C ALA A 48 8.42 3.02 21.23
N ILE A 49 8.90 1.95 21.85
CA ILE A 49 8.61 0.57 21.42
C ILE A 49 7.11 0.28 21.52
N GLY A 50 6.46 0.68 22.64
CA GLY A 50 5.02 0.51 22.81
C GLY A 50 4.21 1.23 21.72
N VAL A 51 4.54 2.48 21.44
CA VAL A 51 3.87 3.27 20.39
C VAL A 51 4.13 2.67 19.00
N MET A 52 5.38 2.28 18.70
CA MET A 52 5.71 1.63 17.44
C MET A 52 4.94 0.32 17.24
N ALA A 53 4.79 -0.49 18.27
CA ALA A 53 4.02 -1.74 18.19
C ALA A 53 2.54 -1.48 17.85
N VAL A 54 1.92 -0.49 18.46
CA VAL A 54 0.52 -0.12 18.20
C VAL A 54 0.37 0.42 16.75
N VAL A 55 1.27 1.29 16.33
CA VAL A 55 1.25 1.84 14.96
C VAL A 55 1.49 0.74 13.93
N ALA A 56 2.48 -0.14 14.17
CA ALA A 56 2.77 -1.26 13.27
C ALA A 56 1.57 -2.22 13.14
N MET A 57 0.89 -2.52 14.26
CA MET A 57 -0.31 -3.35 14.23
C MET A 57 -1.48 -2.70 13.50
N GLY A 58 -1.66 -1.38 13.65
CA GLY A 58 -2.66 -0.61 12.93
C GLY A 58 -2.42 -0.58 11.41
N THR A 59 -1.16 -0.36 11.00
CA THR A 59 -0.79 -0.37 9.57
C THR A 59 -0.93 -1.78 8.97
N LEU A 60 -0.51 -2.82 9.70
CA LEU A 60 -0.66 -4.20 9.24
C LEU A 60 -2.14 -4.57 9.06
N THR A 61 -2.99 -4.24 10.02
CA THR A 61 -4.43 -4.50 9.95
C THR A 61 -5.09 -3.77 8.78
N SER A 62 -4.74 -2.51 8.56
CA SER A 62 -5.27 -1.76 7.41
C SER A 62 -4.80 -2.31 6.07
N SER A 63 -3.54 -2.73 5.97
CA SER A 63 -2.99 -3.36 4.76
C SER A 63 -3.66 -4.71 4.47
N LEU A 64 -3.89 -5.55 5.49
CA LEU A 64 -4.61 -6.81 5.35
C LEU A 64 -6.06 -6.59 4.90
N LYS A 65 -6.76 -5.62 5.51
CA LYS A 65 -8.13 -5.26 5.11
C LYS A 65 -8.19 -4.78 3.66
N GLN A 66 -7.26 -3.94 3.25
CA GLN A 66 -7.17 -3.44 1.88
C GLN A 66 -6.87 -4.57 0.88
N SER A 67 -5.95 -5.47 1.21
CA SER A 67 -5.66 -6.65 0.40
C SER A 67 -6.88 -7.56 0.28
N ALA A 68 -7.52 -7.91 1.39
CA ALA A 68 -8.73 -8.74 1.38
C ALA A 68 -9.86 -8.12 0.55
N THR A 69 -10.09 -6.80 0.67
CA THR A 69 -11.09 -6.10 -0.13
C THR A 69 -10.71 -6.09 -1.62
N GLY A 70 -9.42 -5.96 -1.94
CA GLY A 70 -8.92 -6.02 -3.31
C GLY A 70 -9.14 -7.39 -3.97
N TYR A 71 -9.00 -8.48 -3.21
CA TYR A 71 -9.29 -9.84 -3.72
C TYR A 71 -10.80 -10.07 -3.94
N LEU A 72 -11.65 -9.52 -3.05
CA LEU A 72 -13.10 -9.68 -3.14
C LEU A 72 -13.72 -8.81 -4.24
N LYS A 73 -13.11 -7.65 -4.52
CA LYS A 73 -13.50 -6.73 -5.59
C LYS A 73 -12.53 -6.84 -6.75
N THR A 74 -12.64 -7.92 -7.51
CA THR A 74 -11.85 -8.09 -8.72
C THR A 74 -12.27 -7.02 -9.74
N GLY A 75 -11.35 -6.10 -10.06
CA GLY A 75 -11.66 -4.96 -10.93
C GLY A 75 -12.54 -3.90 -10.26
N ASN A 76 -13.53 -3.38 -10.99
CA ASN A 76 -14.53 -2.40 -10.52
C ASN A 76 -15.83 -3.06 -10.07
N ALA A 77 -15.88 -4.38 -9.95
CA ALA A 77 -17.09 -5.10 -9.60
C ALA A 77 -17.55 -4.78 -8.17
N ASP A 78 -18.85 -4.65 -7.96
CA ASP A 78 -19.44 -4.48 -6.63
C ASP A 78 -19.36 -5.79 -5.83
N PHE A 79 -19.47 -6.93 -6.52
CA PHE A 79 -19.34 -8.27 -5.96
C PHE A 79 -18.77 -9.25 -6.99
N SER A 80 -18.18 -10.33 -6.52
CA SER A 80 -17.70 -11.43 -7.33
C SER A 80 -18.46 -12.71 -6.97
N LEU A 81 -18.74 -13.53 -7.97
CA LEU A 81 -19.40 -14.81 -7.81
C LEU A 81 -18.41 -15.94 -8.05
N ALA A 82 -18.50 -16.96 -7.24
CA ALA A 82 -17.76 -18.19 -7.36
C ALA A 82 -18.69 -19.41 -7.21
N GLN A 83 -18.22 -20.55 -7.68
CA GLN A 83 -18.94 -21.80 -7.49
C GLN A 83 -19.10 -22.10 -6.00
N LYS A 84 -20.26 -22.63 -5.62
CA LYS A 84 -20.55 -23.04 -4.24
C LYS A 84 -19.57 -24.11 -3.77
N HIS A 85 -19.08 -23.99 -2.55
CA HIS A 85 -18.12 -24.92 -1.93
C HIS A 85 -16.70 -24.89 -2.51
N THR A 86 -16.29 -23.81 -3.17
CA THR A 86 -14.88 -23.58 -3.50
C THR A 86 -14.20 -22.76 -2.41
N ASP A 87 -12.98 -23.16 -2.05
CA ASP A 87 -12.17 -22.46 -1.04
C ASP A 87 -11.45 -21.22 -1.61
N SER A 88 -11.46 -21.04 -2.93
CA SER A 88 -10.78 -19.95 -3.62
C SER A 88 -11.46 -19.61 -4.95
N LEU A 89 -11.41 -18.33 -5.32
CA LEU A 89 -11.85 -17.86 -6.64
C LEU A 89 -11.05 -18.51 -7.79
N LEU A 90 -9.80 -18.90 -7.53
CA LEU A 90 -8.94 -19.58 -8.51
C LEU A 90 -9.42 -21.00 -8.86
N ASN A 91 -10.18 -21.63 -7.97
CA ASN A 91 -10.72 -22.98 -8.17
C ASN A 91 -12.19 -22.99 -8.61
N SER A 92 -12.73 -21.81 -8.91
CA SER A 92 -14.12 -21.65 -9.31
C SER A 92 -14.27 -21.84 -10.82
N LEU A 93 -15.06 -22.80 -11.22
CA LEU A 93 -15.42 -23.05 -12.61
C LEU A 93 -16.88 -22.66 -12.82
N LEU A 94 -17.12 -21.49 -13.38
CA LEU A 94 -18.44 -21.02 -13.81
C LEU A 94 -18.54 -21.15 -15.33
N SER A 95 -19.70 -21.52 -15.82
CA SER A 95 -19.94 -21.60 -17.27
C SER A 95 -20.32 -20.20 -17.82
N THR A 96 -20.12 -20.02 -19.11
CA THR A 96 -20.59 -18.82 -19.83
C THR A 96 -22.10 -18.60 -19.70
N ASP A 97 -22.89 -19.71 -19.60
CA ASP A 97 -24.33 -19.63 -19.35
C ASP A 97 -24.67 -19.05 -17.98
N ASP A 98 -23.83 -19.24 -16.98
CA ASP A 98 -24.03 -18.69 -15.65
C ASP A 98 -23.80 -17.18 -15.65
N ILE A 99 -22.87 -16.66 -16.45
CA ILE A 99 -22.67 -15.23 -16.65
C ILE A 99 -23.92 -14.60 -17.24
N ALA A 100 -24.52 -15.22 -18.27
CA ALA A 100 -25.75 -14.76 -18.88
C ALA A 100 -26.93 -14.75 -17.89
N LYS A 101 -27.08 -15.78 -17.06
CA LYS A 101 -28.12 -15.87 -16.02
C LYS A 101 -27.94 -14.77 -14.95
N VAL A 102 -26.71 -14.47 -14.55
CA VAL A 102 -26.42 -13.41 -13.59
C VAL A 102 -26.74 -12.04 -14.18
N GLY A 103 -26.35 -11.79 -15.42
CA GLY A 103 -26.65 -10.53 -16.12
C GLY A 103 -28.15 -10.24 -16.27
N GLN A 104 -29.00 -11.26 -16.24
CA GLN A 104 -30.46 -11.12 -16.31
C GLN A 104 -31.13 -10.84 -14.95
N GLN A 105 -30.38 -10.89 -13.83
CA GLN A 105 -30.97 -10.67 -12.52
C GLN A 105 -31.33 -9.18 -12.30
N PRO A 106 -32.48 -8.90 -11.66
CA PRO A 106 -32.85 -7.54 -11.32
C PRO A 106 -31.77 -6.87 -10.45
N GLY A 107 -31.34 -5.68 -10.86
CA GLY A 107 -30.32 -4.89 -10.15
C GLY A 107 -28.88 -5.18 -10.58
N VAL A 108 -28.66 -6.12 -11.50
CA VAL A 108 -27.35 -6.33 -12.15
C VAL A 108 -27.26 -5.45 -13.40
N ALA A 109 -26.33 -4.52 -13.41
CA ALA A 109 -26.09 -3.64 -14.57
C ALA A 109 -25.28 -4.36 -15.65
N GLU A 110 -24.28 -5.14 -15.24
CA GLU A 110 -23.39 -5.88 -16.13
C GLU A 110 -22.81 -7.08 -15.40
N ALA A 111 -22.64 -8.20 -16.09
CA ALA A 111 -21.95 -9.39 -15.60
C ALA A 111 -20.78 -9.72 -16.52
N ILE A 112 -19.58 -9.81 -15.96
CA ILE A 112 -18.32 -10.04 -16.69
C ILE A 112 -17.72 -11.36 -16.23
N GLY A 113 -17.36 -12.21 -17.19
CA GLY A 113 -16.56 -13.40 -16.93
C GLY A 113 -15.07 -13.06 -16.92
N ALA A 114 -14.36 -13.57 -15.94
CA ALA A 114 -12.90 -13.51 -15.90
C ALA A 114 -12.33 -14.87 -15.53
N LEU A 115 -11.34 -15.35 -16.28
CA LEU A 115 -10.56 -16.52 -15.95
C LEU A 115 -9.34 -16.05 -15.15
N ILE A 116 -9.09 -16.66 -13.99
CA ILE A 116 -7.94 -16.31 -13.16
C ILE A 116 -7.09 -17.56 -12.97
N GLU A 117 -5.84 -17.49 -13.41
CA GLU A 117 -4.88 -18.60 -13.32
C GLU A 117 -3.55 -18.12 -12.72
N LEU A 118 -2.75 -19.06 -12.25
CA LEU A 118 -1.38 -18.83 -11.83
C LEU A 118 -0.43 -19.43 -12.86
N GLY A 119 0.34 -18.56 -13.53
CA GLY A 119 1.39 -18.97 -14.46
C GLY A 119 2.77 -18.85 -13.84
N HIS A 120 3.73 -19.59 -14.39
CA HIS A 120 5.12 -19.56 -13.99
C HIS A 120 5.96 -18.82 -15.03
N TYR A 121 6.68 -17.78 -14.61
CA TYR A 121 7.54 -16.99 -15.50
C TYR A 121 9.02 -17.36 -15.36
N ASP A 122 9.61 -17.14 -14.19
CA ASP A 122 11.00 -17.47 -13.88
C ASP A 122 11.21 -17.71 -12.38
N SER A 123 12.46 -18.00 -11.97
CA SER A 123 12.78 -18.24 -10.56
C SER A 123 12.62 -17.01 -9.65
N ALA A 124 12.72 -15.78 -10.19
CA ALA A 124 12.52 -14.54 -9.45
C ALA A 124 11.02 -14.18 -9.36
N ASN A 125 10.24 -14.58 -10.38
CA ASN A 125 8.79 -14.40 -10.47
C ASN A 125 8.11 -15.77 -10.65
N PRO A 126 8.13 -16.62 -9.61
CA PRO A 126 7.67 -18.00 -9.73
C PRO A 126 6.16 -18.13 -9.92
N SER A 127 5.41 -17.11 -9.57
CA SER A 127 3.96 -17.10 -9.68
C SER A 127 3.47 -15.74 -10.17
N VAL A 128 2.97 -15.72 -11.39
CA VAL A 128 2.33 -14.53 -11.99
C VAL A 128 0.86 -14.83 -12.18
N VAL A 129 0.01 -13.96 -11.68
CA VAL A 129 -1.42 -14.08 -11.88
C VAL A 129 -1.76 -13.68 -13.31
N GLN A 130 -2.44 -14.58 -14.00
CA GLN A 130 -2.94 -14.41 -15.35
C GLN A 130 -4.46 -14.18 -15.27
N VAL A 131 -4.94 -13.18 -15.99
CA VAL A 131 -6.36 -12.84 -16.05
C VAL A 131 -6.84 -12.90 -17.49
N GLY A 132 -7.62 -13.91 -17.80
CA GLY A 132 -8.34 -14.00 -19.08
C GLY A 132 -9.56 -13.10 -19.05
N LEU A 133 -9.65 -12.16 -19.98
CA LEU A 133 -10.73 -11.20 -20.04
C LEU A 133 -11.06 -10.83 -21.49
N ASP A 134 -12.36 -10.68 -21.76
CA ASP A 134 -12.81 -10.15 -23.05
C ASP A 134 -12.29 -8.71 -23.23
N PRO A 135 -11.73 -8.33 -24.42
CA PRO A 135 -11.29 -6.97 -24.67
C PRO A 135 -12.34 -5.90 -24.42
N ASP A 136 -13.61 -6.19 -24.72
CA ASP A 136 -14.71 -5.24 -24.53
C ASP A 136 -15.05 -5.03 -23.06
N ALA A 137 -14.81 -6.05 -22.22
CA ALA A 137 -15.05 -5.99 -20.78
C ALA A 137 -13.93 -5.27 -20.00
N GLN A 138 -12.78 -4.97 -20.62
CA GLN A 138 -11.64 -4.36 -19.94
C GLN A 138 -11.97 -3.05 -19.26
N LYS A 139 -12.77 -2.21 -19.92
CA LYS A 139 -13.17 -0.90 -19.36
C LYS A 139 -14.02 -1.05 -18.11
N SER A 140 -15.00 -1.90 -18.15
CA SER A 140 -15.89 -2.19 -17.01
C SER A 140 -15.14 -2.89 -15.88
N PHE A 141 -14.14 -3.72 -16.24
CA PHE A 141 -13.21 -4.32 -15.26
C PHE A 141 -12.26 -3.31 -14.61
N GLY A 142 -12.20 -2.08 -15.10
CA GLY A 142 -11.39 -1.00 -14.55
C GLY A 142 -9.95 -0.96 -15.07
N VAL A 143 -9.72 -1.54 -16.24
CA VAL A 143 -8.42 -1.48 -16.93
C VAL A 143 -8.24 -0.13 -17.59
N ILE A 144 -7.13 0.53 -17.32
CA ILE A 144 -6.72 1.79 -17.91
C ILE A 144 -5.45 1.55 -18.72
N LEU A 145 -5.56 1.63 -20.02
CA LEU A 145 -4.41 1.47 -20.92
C LEU A 145 -3.44 2.65 -20.73
N LEU A 146 -2.18 2.34 -20.43
CA LEU A 146 -1.11 3.33 -20.27
C LEU A 146 -0.29 3.51 -21.55
N LYS A 147 -0.02 2.40 -22.24
CA LYS A 147 0.84 2.40 -23.43
C LYS A 147 0.49 1.23 -24.35
N GLY A 148 0.63 1.42 -25.66
CA GLY A 148 0.35 0.39 -26.66
C GLY A 148 -1.13 0.25 -27.00
N ARG A 149 -1.60 -0.96 -27.20
CA ARG A 149 -2.99 -1.30 -27.52
C ARG A 149 -3.46 -2.52 -26.73
N THR A 150 -4.75 -2.74 -26.71
CA THR A 150 -5.32 -4.00 -26.19
C THR A 150 -5.00 -5.16 -27.16
N TYR A 151 -5.07 -6.38 -26.64
CA TYR A 151 -4.95 -7.60 -27.45
C TYR A 151 -6.19 -7.80 -28.34
N GLY A 152 -6.05 -8.58 -29.40
CA GLY A 152 -7.19 -9.00 -30.25
C GLY A 152 -8.04 -10.05 -29.54
N ALA A 153 -9.36 -10.00 -29.72
CA ALA A 153 -10.30 -10.91 -29.08
C ALA A 153 -10.05 -12.41 -29.42
N THR A 154 -9.51 -12.69 -30.60
CA THR A 154 -9.20 -14.05 -31.07
C THR A 154 -7.69 -14.36 -31.05
N SER A 155 -6.88 -13.49 -30.45
CA SER A 155 -5.44 -13.70 -30.39
C SER A 155 -5.10 -14.73 -29.31
N THR A 156 -4.18 -15.64 -29.61
CA THR A 156 -3.69 -16.65 -28.67
C THR A 156 -2.29 -16.33 -28.12
N ASP A 157 -1.63 -15.31 -28.68
CA ASP A 157 -0.24 -14.97 -28.39
C ASP A 157 -0.02 -13.50 -28.02
N GLU A 158 -1.09 -12.74 -27.87
CA GLU A 158 -1.03 -11.34 -27.46
C GLU A 158 -1.44 -11.19 -25.99
N VAL A 159 -0.68 -10.37 -25.26
CA VAL A 159 -0.95 -10.10 -23.85
C VAL A 159 -0.74 -8.64 -23.50
N MET A 160 -1.39 -8.20 -22.43
CA MET A 160 -1.10 -6.93 -21.77
C MET A 160 -0.47 -7.20 -20.41
N LEU A 161 0.45 -6.36 -19.99
CA LEU A 161 1.09 -6.42 -18.67
C LEU A 161 0.63 -5.27 -17.78
N GLY A 162 0.32 -5.57 -16.55
CA GLY A 162 0.21 -4.56 -15.51
C GLY A 162 1.56 -3.85 -15.33
N TYR A 163 1.54 -2.56 -15.09
CA TYR A 163 2.76 -1.75 -15.10
C TYR A 163 3.80 -2.23 -14.07
N THR A 164 3.35 -2.68 -12.88
CA THR A 164 4.24 -3.20 -11.84
C THR A 164 4.90 -4.52 -12.26
N LEU A 165 4.15 -5.41 -12.92
CA LEU A 165 4.72 -6.64 -13.48
C LEU A 165 5.73 -6.32 -14.58
N ALA A 166 5.39 -5.44 -15.50
CA ALA A 166 6.25 -5.02 -16.59
C ALA A 166 7.59 -4.46 -16.10
N GLU A 167 7.56 -3.64 -15.04
CA GLU A 167 8.77 -3.13 -14.37
C GLU A 167 9.59 -4.26 -13.72
N SER A 168 8.94 -5.19 -13.02
CA SER A 168 9.64 -6.28 -12.31
C SER A 168 10.34 -7.25 -13.25
N ILE A 169 9.74 -7.55 -14.41
CA ILE A 169 10.31 -8.48 -15.41
C ILE A 169 11.06 -7.76 -16.52
N HIS A 170 11.18 -6.42 -16.46
CA HIS A 170 11.87 -5.57 -17.45
C HIS A 170 11.37 -5.79 -18.88
N LYS A 171 10.05 -5.84 -19.06
CA LYS A 171 9.38 -6.01 -20.36
C LYS A 171 8.48 -4.84 -20.70
N GLY A 172 8.48 -4.45 -21.96
CA GLY A 172 7.66 -3.35 -22.49
C GLY A 172 6.83 -3.75 -23.70
N VAL A 173 6.08 -2.79 -24.23
CA VAL A 173 5.27 -2.99 -25.44
C VAL A 173 6.17 -3.36 -26.62
N GLY A 174 5.84 -4.45 -27.31
CA GLY A 174 6.59 -5.01 -28.44
C GLY A 174 7.52 -6.14 -28.07
N ASP A 175 7.86 -6.31 -26.77
CA ASP A 175 8.68 -7.41 -26.30
C ASP A 175 7.92 -8.74 -26.35
N SER A 176 8.69 -9.82 -26.30
CA SER A 176 8.16 -11.17 -26.12
C SER A 176 8.53 -11.71 -24.75
N LEU A 177 7.65 -12.49 -24.18
CA LEU A 177 7.89 -13.25 -22.96
C LEU A 177 7.42 -14.69 -23.15
N THR A 178 8.01 -15.60 -22.39
CA THR A 178 7.58 -17.01 -22.37
C THR A 178 7.01 -17.30 -20.97
N MET A 179 5.82 -17.85 -20.92
CA MET A 179 5.16 -18.23 -19.69
C MET A 179 4.55 -19.62 -19.88
N ASP A 180 4.84 -20.52 -18.95
CA ASP A 180 4.42 -21.94 -19.03
C ASP A 180 4.75 -22.62 -20.38
N GLY A 181 5.90 -22.23 -20.99
CA GLY A 181 6.34 -22.76 -22.27
C GLY A 181 5.68 -22.12 -23.51
N HIS A 182 4.68 -21.26 -23.32
CA HIS A 182 4.03 -20.53 -24.42
C HIS A 182 4.65 -19.12 -24.59
N LYS A 183 4.87 -18.72 -25.86
CA LYS A 183 5.47 -17.43 -26.18
C LYS A 183 4.39 -16.40 -26.46
N TYR A 184 4.39 -15.33 -25.69
CA TYR A 184 3.47 -14.21 -25.84
C TYR A 184 4.18 -12.96 -26.31
N ARG A 185 3.45 -12.08 -27.01
CA ARG A 185 3.86 -10.73 -27.38
C ARG A 185 3.13 -9.70 -26.54
N VAL A 186 3.86 -8.79 -25.93
CA VAL A 186 3.30 -7.68 -25.15
C VAL A 186 2.75 -6.62 -26.10
N THR A 187 1.44 -6.41 -26.12
CA THR A 187 0.76 -5.42 -26.94
C THR A 187 0.48 -4.13 -26.20
N GLY A 188 0.32 -4.18 -24.87
CA GLY A 188 0.02 -3.00 -24.07
C GLY A 188 0.46 -3.12 -22.63
N LEU A 189 0.62 -1.96 -22.01
CA LEU A 189 0.80 -1.81 -20.57
C LEU A 189 -0.45 -1.15 -19.98
N TYR A 190 -0.91 -1.65 -18.85
CA TYR A 190 -2.10 -1.15 -18.21
C TYR A 190 -1.92 -0.92 -16.71
N ARG A 191 -2.84 -0.20 -16.13
CA ARG A 191 -3.05 -0.11 -14.69
C ARG A 191 -4.51 -0.36 -14.35
N THR A 192 -4.76 -0.76 -13.13
CA THR A 192 -6.08 -0.86 -12.53
C THR A 192 -6.13 -0.03 -11.25
N ASN A 193 -7.33 0.19 -10.73
CA ASN A 193 -7.52 0.89 -9.46
C ASN A 193 -7.11 0.04 -8.23
N VAL A 194 -6.85 -1.26 -8.44
CA VAL A 194 -6.44 -2.20 -7.39
C VAL A 194 -4.97 -2.52 -7.58
N ALA A 195 -4.16 -2.34 -6.53
CA ALA A 195 -2.71 -2.54 -6.59
C ALA A 195 -2.32 -3.94 -7.11
N TYR A 196 -3.04 -4.97 -6.69
CA TYR A 196 -2.86 -6.33 -7.14
C TYR A 196 -3.00 -6.50 -8.66
N GLY A 197 -4.02 -5.87 -9.27
CA GLY A 197 -4.22 -5.91 -10.72
C GLY A 197 -3.08 -5.32 -11.54
N ASN A 198 -2.23 -4.49 -10.93
CA ASN A 198 -1.06 -3.92 -11.58
C ASN A 198 0.12 -4.91 -11.70
N SER A 199 0.05 -6.04 -10.99
CA SER A 199 1.06 -7.11 -11.02
C SER A 199 0.58 -8.35 -11.75
N THR A 200 -0.44 -8.22 -12.61
CA THR A 200 -1.01 -9.35 -13.37
C THR A 200 -0.71 -9.22 -14.86
N MET A 201 -0.84 -10.35 -15.56
CA MET A 201 -0.86 -10.42 -17.02
C MET A 201 -2.29 -10.62 -17.48
N MET A 202 -2.71 -9.89 -18.51
CA MET A 202 -4.02 -10.08 -19.14
C MET A 202 -3.89 -10.68 -20.52
N PHE A 203 -4.81 -11.60 -20.83
CA PHE A 203 -4.91 -12.28 -22.13
C PHE A 203 -6.38 -12.39 -22.56
N PRO A 204 -6.67 -12.61 -23.86
CA PRO A 204 -8.03 -12.84 -24.32
C PRO A 204 -8.61 -14.11 -23.67
N LEU A 205 -9.90 -14.09 -23.32
CA LEU A 205 -10.60 -15.35 -22.97
C LEU A 205 -10.58 -16.30 -24.16
N PRO A 206 -10.28 -17.61 -23.96
CA PRO A 206 -10.28 -18.59 -25.04
C PRO A 206 -11.70 -18.88 -25.57
#